data_5abf03ed28e4af57731c860b178717b5
#
_entry.id   5abf03ed28e4af57731c860b178717b5
#
_cell.length_a   1.000
_cell.length_b   1.000
_cell.length_c   1.000
_cell.angle_alpha   90.00
_cell.angle_beta   90.00
_cell.angle_gamma   90.00
#
_symmetry.space_group_name_H-M   'P 1'
#
loop_
_entity.id
_entity.type
_entity.pdbx_description
1 polymer ?
#
loop_
_entity_poly.entity_id
_entity_poly.type
_entity_poly.pdbx_seq_one_letter_code
_entity_poly.pdbx_strand_id
1 'polypeptide(L)' 'MKLFAAYQEACGVSELVLDFPPGTTVAAVCDRLINQHPELDQWRNLTRFGINFQFVQPDTPMENGDEVVLIPPVSGG' A
#
# COMPACT_ATOMS: atom_id res chain seq x y z
N MET A 1 4.29 1.56 7.20
CA MET A 1 3.54 0.85 6.15
C MET A 1 3.99 -0.60 6.10
N LYS A 2 3.06 -1.52 6.19
CA LYS A 2 3.35 -2.94 6.08
C LYS A 2 3.06 -3.46 4.70
N LEU A 3 3.93 -4.32 4.19
CA LEU A 3 3.86 -4.85 2.84
C LEU A 3 3.77 -6.37 2.88
N PHE A 4 2.92 -6.92 2.02
CA PHE A 4 2.71 -8.35 1.93
C PHE A 4 2.86 -8.84 0.49
N ALA A 5 3.23 -10.10 0.33
CA ALA A 5 3.28 -10.80 -0.95
C ALA A 5 4.02 -9.99 -2.03
N ALA A 6 3.36 -9.64 -3.13
CA ALA A 6 4.01 -8.97 -4.25
C ALA A 6 4.67 -7.64 -3.85
N TYR A 7 4.07 -6.89 -2.94
CA TYR A 7 4.66 -5.63 -2.49
C TYR A 7 5.93 -5.86 -1.67
N GLN A 8 5.92 -6.86 -0.82
CA GLN A 8 7.10 -7.23 -0.05
C GLN A 8 8.22 -7.70 -0.97
N GLU A 9 7.91 -8.50 -1.96
CA GLU A 9 8.90 -9.00 -2.91
C GLU A 9 9.51 -7.88 -3.74
N ALA A 10 8.68 -6.98 -4.25
CA ALA A 10 9.14 -5.89 -5.10
C ALA A 10 10.03 -4.92 -4.33
N CYS A 11 9.66 -4.58 -3.11
CA CYS A 11 10.40 -3.61 -2.31
C CYS A 11 11.57 -4.23 -1.55
N GLY A 12 11.59 -5.55 -1.41
CA GLY A 12 12.65 -6.25 -0.70
C GLY A 12 12.58 -6.13 0.81
N VAL A 13 11.51 -5.55 1.33
CA VAL A 13 11.31 -5.38 2.78
C VAL A 13 9.84 -5.60 3.10
N SER A 14 9.57 -6.00 4.34
CA SER A 14 8.19 -6.21 4.79
C SER A 14 7.56 -4.96 5.39
N GLU A 15 8.35 -3.92 5.59
CA GLU A 15 7.88 -2.70 6.22
C GLU A 15 8.67 -1.51 5.68
N LEU A 16 7.96 -0.42 5.38
CA LEU A 16 8.56 0.82 4.90
C LEU A 16 8.11 1.97 5.77
N VAL A 17 9.01 2.91 6.02
CA VAL A 17 8.68 4.20 6.63
C VAL A 17 8.77 5.25 5.53
N LEU A 18 7.63 5.87 5.22
CA LEU A 18 7.52 6.88 4.18
C LEU A 18 6.91 8.13 4.76
N ASP A 19 7.41 9.29 4.33
CA ASP A 19 6.86 10.58 4.75
C ASP A 19 5.95 11.12 3.66
N PHE A 20 4.73 11.46 4.07
CA PHE A 20 3.75 12.08 3.17
C PHE A 20 3.10 13.26 3.87
N PRO A 21 2.69 14.28 3.11
CA PRO A 21 1.89 15.35 3.68
C PRO A 21 0.58 14.81 4.26
N PRO A 22 0.08 15.38 5.35
CA PRO A 22 -1.24 15.00 5.87
C PRO A 22 -2.31 15.14 4.78
N GLY A 23 -3.23 14.18 4.76
CA GLY A 23 -4.28 14.17 3.75
C GLY A 23 -3.93 13.40 2.48
N THR A 24 -2.72 12.89 2.35
CA THR A 24 -2.36 12.00 1.24
C THR A 24 -3.19 10.71 1.34
N THR A 25 -3.79 10.31 0.24
CA THR A 25 -4.62 9.10 0.23
C THR A 25 -3.78 7.83 0.17
N VAL A 26 -4.36 6.72 0.63
CA VAL A 26 -3.66 5.43 0.52
C VAL A 26 -3.42 5.04 -0.93
N ALA A 27 -4.32 5.42 -1.84
CA ALA A 27 -4.13 5.17 -3.26
C ALA A 27 -2.91 5.92 -3.80
N ALA A 28 -2.68 7.15 -3.35
CA ALA A 28 -1.52 7.94 -3.76
C ALA A 28 -0.21 7.28 -3.33
N VAL A 29 -0.19 6.69 -2.14
CA VAL A 29 0.97 5.95 -1.65
C VAL A 29 1.22 4.72 -2.51
N CYS A 30 0.17 3.99 -2.85
CA CYS A 30 0.27 2.83 -3.72
C CYS A 30 0.81 3.23 -5.10
N ASP A 31 0.31 4.33 -5.66
CA ASP A 31 0.79 4.85 -6.94
C ASP A 31 2.28 5.17 -6.90
N ARG A 32 2.74 5.73 -5.80
CA ARG A 32 4.17 6.04 -5.65
C ARG A 32 5.01 4.78 -5.65
N LEU A 33 4.57 3.73 -4.98
CA LEU A 33 5.28 2.45 -4.99
C LEU A 33 5.28 1.84 -6.38
N ILE A 34 4.18 1.92 -7.10
CA ILE A 34 4.08 1.40 -8.45
C ILE A 34 5.00 2.16 -9.41
N ASN A 35 5.15 3.48 -9.23
CA ASN A 35 6.10 4.25 -10.03
C ASN A 35 7.55 3.78 -9.83
N GLN A 36 7.89 3.35 -8.62
CA GLN A 36 9.22 2.83 -8.32
C GLN A 36 9.38 1.37 -8.72
N HIS A 37 8.29 0.63 -8.73
CA HIS A 37 8.25 -0.80 -9.03
C HIS A 37 7.13 -1.09 -10.02
N PRO A 38 7.34 -0.82 -11.32
CA PRO A 38 6.27 -0.92 -12.33
C PRO A 38 5.62 -2.30 -12.42
N GLU A 39 6.31 -3.34 -11.99
CA GLU A 39 5.75 -4.69 -11.98
C GLU A 39 4.54 -4.81 -11.05
N LEU A 40 4.37 -3.86 -10.14
CA LEU A 40 3.22 -3.85 -9.22
C LEU A 40 1.94 -3.32 -9.87
N ASP A 41 2.04 -2.72 -11.06
CA ASP A 41 0.88 -2.11 -11.71
C ASP A 41 -0.24 -3.12 -11.95
N GLN A 42 0.11 -4.37 -12.19
CA GLN A 42 -0.88 -5.43 -12.39
C GLN A 42 -1.77 -5.66 -11.17
N TRP A 43 -1.32 -5.26 -9.99
CA TRP A 43 -2.05 -5.46 -8.74
C TRP A 43 -2.81 -4.22 -8.29
N ARG A 44 -2.63 -3.09 -8.97
CA ARG A 44 -3.18 -1.79 -8.54
C ARG A 44 -4.66 -1.85 -8.20
N ASN A 45 -5.47 -2.39 -9.11
CA ASN A 45 -6.92 -2.40 -8.96
C ASN A 45 -7.42 -3.50 -8.03
N LEU A 46 -6.54 -4.40 -7.63
CA LEU A 46 -6.88 -5.56 -6.82
C LEU A 46 -6.36 -5.44 -5.39
N THR A 47 -5.57 -4.41 -5.12
CA THR A 47 -4.98 -4.20 -3.80
C THR A 47 -6.02 -3.67 -2.82
N ARG A 48 -6.04 -4.23 -1.62
CA ARG A 48 -6.85 -3.74 -0.53
C ARG A 48 -5.99 -2.91 0.40
N PHE A 49 -6.60 -1.91 1.02
CA PHE A 49 -5.89 -0.99 1.89
C PHE A 49 -6.44 -1.12 3.30
N GLY A 50 -5.53 -1.01 4.28
CA GLY A 50 -5.91 -0.98 5.68
C GLY A 50 -5.18 0.14 6.40
N ILE A 51 -5.86 0.78 7.34
CA ILE A 51 -5.27 1.77 8.24
C ILE A 51 -5.65 1.36 9.65
N ASN A 52 -4.64 1.20 10.52
CA ASN A 52 -4.85 0.87 11.93
C ASN A 52 -5.77 -0.34 12.10
N PHE A 53 -5.51 -1.40 11.33
CA PHE A 53 -6.23 -2.68 11.38
C PHE A 53 -7.65 -2.64 10.84
N GLN A 54 -8.02 -1.61 10.08
CA GLN A 54 -9.34 -1.52 9.45
C GLN A 54 -9.19 -1.37 7.94
N PHE A 55 -9.99 -2.10 7.18
CA PHE A 55 -10.03 -1.91 5.73
C PHE A 55 -10.62 -0.55 5.40
N VAL A 56 -10.02 0.13 4.43
CA VAL A 56 -10.45 1.46 4.03
C VAL A 56 -10.53 1.54 2.51
N GLN A 57 -11.24 2.55 2.02
CA GLN A 57 -11.34 2.83 0.59
C GLN A 57 -10.04 3.47 0.08
N PRO A 58 -9.75 3.33 -1.23
CA PRO A 58 -8.51 3.89 -1.80
C PRO A 58 -8.35 5.39 -1.61
N ASP A 59 -9.45 6.14 -1.56
CA ASP A 59 -9.42 7.59 -1.42
C ASP A 59 -9.37 8.06 0.04
N THR A 60 -9.15 7.14 0.98
CA THR A 60 -9.06 7.49 2.39
C THR A 60 -7.76 8.24 2.67
N PRO A 61 -7.83 9.42 3.28
CA PRO A 61 -6.62 10.16 3.65
C PRO A 61 -5.92 9.53 4.84
N MET A 62 -4.60 9.64 4.84
CA MET A 62 -3.76 9.16 5.94
C MET A 62 -3.35 10.33 6.82
N GLU A 63 -3.07 10.01 8.08
CA GLU A 63 -2.52 10.98 9.03
C GLU A 63 -1.19 10.48 9.57
N ASN A 64 -0.41 11.38 10.14
CA ASN A 64 0.86 11.02 10.74
C ASN A 64 0.64 9.97 11.84
N GLY A 65 1.48 8.94 11.81
CA GLY A 65 1.40 7.87 12.79
C GLY A 65 0.45 6.74 12.43
N ASP A 66 -0.28 6.85 11.34
CA ASP A 66 -1.14 5.76 10.88
C ASP A 66 -0.32 4.56 10.42
N GLU A 67 -0.75 3.38 10.82
CA GLU A 67 -0.19 2.16 10.30
C GLU A 67 -0.96 1.74 9.06
N VAL A 68 -0.32 1.84 7.89
CA VAL A 68 -0.93 1.54 6.60
C VAL A 68 -0.48 0.17 6.13
N VAL A 69 -1.43 -0.61 5.63
CA VAL A 69 -1.17 -1.95 5.11
C VAL A 69 -1.64 -2.03 3.67
N LEU A 70 -0.80 -2.56 2.80
CA LEU A 70 -1.15 -2.84 1.40
C LEU A 70 -1.24 -4.35 1.24
N ILE A 71 -2.43 -4.83 0.89
CA ILE A 71 -2.70 -6.25 0.76
C ILE A 71 -3.05 -6.58 -0.68
N PRO A 72 -2.12 -7.20 -1.44
CA PRO A 72 -2.45 -7.63 -2.78
C PRO A 72 -3.40 -8.82 -2.76
N PRO A 73 -4.04 -9.14 -3.88
CA PRO A 73 -4.89 -10.31 -3.93
C PRO A 73 -4.07 -11.58 -3.70
N VAL A 74 -4.59 -12.49 -2.90
CA VAL A 74 -3.99 -13.81 -2.81
C VAL A 74 -4.33 -14.56 -4.06
N SER A 75 -3.32 -15.04 -4.76
CA SER A 75 -3.56 -15.89 -5.91
C SER A 75 -4.32 -17.10 -5.40
N GLY A 76 -5.43 -17.30 -5.98
CA GLY A 76 -6.39 -18.26 -5.55
C GLY A 76 -5.87 -19.66 -5.36
N GLY A 77 -4.88 -19.59 -4.85
CA GLY A 77 -4.48 -20.90 -4.47
C GLY A 77 -5.56 -21.72 -4.73
#